data_e96406344261bfa3bd6eac1d7aa02249
#
_entry.id   e96406344261bfa3bd6eac1d7aa02249
#
_cell.length_a   1.000
_cell.length_b   1.000
_cell.length_c   1.000
_cell.angle_alpha   90.00
_cell.angle_beta   90.00
_cell.angle_gamma   90.00
#
_symmetry.space_group_name_H-M   'P 1'
#
loop_
_entity.id
_entity.type
_entity.pdbx_description
1 polymer ?
#
loop_
_entity_poly.entity_id
_entity_poly.type
_entity_poly.pdbx_seq_one_letter_code
_entity_poly.pdbx_strand_id
1 'polypeptide(L)'
;MPLVHAVAPGILAADTITKLPPDASGQVVVSGSHGGRYPGYLAAKAGARALILNDAGVGKDAAGIGALAYLDGLGIAAAAVSHESCRIGDTEDMIARGRISRVNAIAEAQGVAAGLACLEAAVLLTGAPHRRVKAPPVGEGRSEIGDAGRRRIVLIDSAAMVAPADAGGIVVTGSHGGLVGGDPAMALRTDAFAAVFNDAGIGVEEAGIGRLGALERRGVAAFTVSAASARIGEARSSFEDGIISRVNATAARLGAAAGMRAREVLLHWAKG
;
A
#
# COMPACT_ATOMS: atom_id res chain seq x y z
N MET A 1 -3.38 7.27 17.72
CA MET A 1 -3.79 5.94 18.25
C MET A 1 -2.71 4.91 17.98
N PRO A 2 -2.69 3.75 18.64
CA PRO A 2 -1.75 2.68 18.28
C PRO A 2 -2.04 2.18 16.85
N LEU A 3 -0.97 1.82 16.10
CA LEU A 3 -1.08 1.33 14.71
C LEU A 3 -1.93 0.06 14.56
N VAL A 4 -2.16 -0.67 15.66
CA VAL A 4 -3.00 -1.87 15.70
C VAL A 4 -3.81 -1.86 17.00
N HIS A 5 -5.13 -2.07 16.91
CA HIS A 5 -6.03 -2.12 18.06
C HIS A 5 -7.31 -2.90 17.74
N ALA A 6 -8.00 -3.38 18.79
CA ALA A 6 -9.30 -4.01 18.66
C ALA A 6 -10.40 -2.95 18.44
N VAL A 7 -11.26 -3.20 17.45
CA VAL A 7 -12.42 -2.34 17.13
C VAL A 7 -13.67 -2.88 17.80
N ALA A 8 -13.85 -4.19 17.74
CA ALA A 8 -14.96 -4.94 18.34
C ALA A 8 -14.52 -6.40 18.59
N PRO A 9 -15.28 -7.20 19.33
CA PRO A 9 -14.96 -8.61 19.49
C PRO A 9 -14.76 -9.30 18.13
N GLY A 10 -13.57 -9.87 17.92
CA GLY A 10 -13.22 -10.57 16.67
C GLY A 10 -12.80 -9.66 15.51
N ILE A 11 -12.69 -8.33 15.69
CA ILE A 11 -12.28 -7.36 14.65
C ILE A 11 -11.09 -6.56 15.11
N LEU A 12 -10.01 -6.59 14.32
CA LEU A 12 -8.74 -5.91 14.55
C LEU A 12 -8.50 -4.86 13.46
N ALA A 13 -8.20 -3.63 13.84
CA ALA A 13 -7.76 -2.57 12.94
C ALA A 13 -6.23 -2.51 12.90
N ALA A 14 -5.65 -2.25 11.71
CA ALA A 14 -4.22 -2.10 11.51
C ALA A 14 -3.91 -1.10 10.39
N ASP A 15 -3.33 0.06 10.69
CA ASP A 15 -2.96 1.05 9.66
C ASP A 15 -1.98 0.48 8.63
N THR A 16 -1.21 -0.52 9.03
CA THR A 16 -0.36 -1.29 8.11
C THR A 16 -0.38 -2.77 8.47
N ILE A 17 -0.62 -3.59 7.46
CA ILE A 17 -0.62 -5.04 7.57
C ILE A 17 0.73 -5.62 8.03
N THR A 18 1.84 -4.89 7.81
CA THR A 18 3.18 -5.33 8.17
C THR A 18 3.44 -5.35 9.68
N LYS A 19 2.49 -4.88 10.49
CA LYS A 19 2.58 -4.80 11.95
C LYS A 19 1.57 -5.70 12.66
N LEU A 20 0.95 -6.65 11.96
CA LEU A 20 0.01 -7.58 12.59
C LEU A 20 0.68 -8.36 13.74
N PRO A 21 0.05 -8.38 14.90
CA PRO A 21 0.53 -9.17 16.04
C PRO A 21 0.14 -10.65 15.90
N PRO A 22 0.75 -11.56 16.68
CA PRO A 22 0.43 -12.99 16.65
C PRO A 22 -1.02 -13.34 16.99
N ASP A 23 -1.71 -12.48 17.76
CA ASP A 23 -3.12 -12.65 18.16
C ASP A 23 -4.13 -12.21 17.07
N ALA A 24 -3.66 -11.79 15.90
CA ALA A 24 -4.49 -11.58 14.73
C ALA A 24 -5.14 -12.89 14.23
N SER A 25 -4.65 -14.05 14.67
CA SER A 25 -5.22 -15.36 14.31
C SER A 25 -6.68 -15.48 14.72
N GLY A 26 -7.52 -15.87 13.76
CA GLY A 26 -8.97 -16.05 13.96
C GLY A 26 -9.77 -14.75 13.97
N GLN A 27 -9.13 -13.59 13.84
CA GLN A 27 -9.80 -12.29 13.78
C GLN A 27 -10.05 -11.84 12.34
N VAL A 28 -11.05 -11.00 12.14
CA VAL A 28 -11.22 -10.18 10.94
C VAL A 28 -10.26 -9.02 11.04
N VAL A 29 -9.39 -8.86 10.06
CA VAL A 29 -8.42 -7.75 10.00
C VAL A 29 -8.94 -6.70 9.03
N VAL A 30 -9.08 -5.47 9.48
CA VAL A 30 -9.27 -4.28 8.64
C VAL A 30 -7.95 -3.52 8.60
N SER A 31 -7.40 -3.29 7.40
CA SER A 31 -6.12 -2.60 7.30
C SER A 31 -6.11 -1.51 6.24
N GLY A 32 -5.52 -0.35 6.60
CA GLY A 32 -5.26 0.78 5.70
C GLY A 32 -4.31 0.48 4.55
N SER A 33 -3.68 -0.69 4.52
CA SER A 33 -2.81 -1.12 3.43
C SER A 33 -3.56 -1.31 2.12
N HIS A 34 -2.83 -1.19 0.99
CA HIS A 34 -3.36 -1.56 -0.33
C HIS A 34 -3.69 -3.06 -0.43
N GLY A 35 -4.66 -3.42 -1.27
CA GLY A 35 -5.15 -4.79 -1.45
C GLY A 35 -4.28 -5.71 -2.31
N GLY A 36 -2.97 -5.48 -2.38
CA GLY A 36 -2.05 -6.31 -3.17
C GLY A 36 -1.83 -7.71 -2.59
N ARG A 37 -1.19 -8.60 -3.37
CA ARG A 37 -0.96 -10.00 -2.99
C ARG A 37 -0.14 -10.16 -1.71
N TYR A 38 0.91 -9.35 -1.51
CA TYR A 38 1.75 -9.45 -0.32
C TYR A 38 1.00 -9.14 0.99
N PRO A 39 0.20 -8.07 1.10
CA PRO A 39 -0.74 -7.88 2.21
C PRO A 39 -1.66 -9.08 2.47
N GLY A 40 -2.21 -9.67 1.41
CA GLY A 40 -3.01 -10.91 1.53
C GLY A 40 -2.22 -12.07 2.12
N TYR A 41 -0.97 -12.27 1.66
CA TYR A 41 -0.07 -13.29 2.21
C TYR A 41 0.21 -13.05 3.70
N LEU A 42 0.49 -11.81 4.12
CA LEU A 42 0.77 -11.51 5.53
C LEU A 42 -0.44 -11.82 6.43
N ALA A 43 -1.66 -11.48 6.00
CA ALA A 43 -2.87 -11.82 6.73
C ALA A 43 -3.08 -13.34 6.84
N ALA A 44 -2.93 -14.07 5.72
CA ALA A 44 -3.04 -15.54 5.73
C ALA A 44 -1.98 -16.19 6.62
N LYS A 45 -0.72 -15.69 6.57
CA LYS A 45 0.38 -16.14 7.42
C LYS A 45 0.12 -15.89 8.90
N ALA A 46 -0.50 -14.76 9.24
CA ALA A 46 -0.92 -14.44 10.61
C ALA A 46 -2.16 -15.27 11.06
N GLY A 47 -2.77 -16.03 10.16
CA GLY A 47 -3.96 -16.84 10.46
C GLY A 47 -5.24 -16.00 10.60
N ALA A 48 -5.34 -14.84 9.96
CA ALA A 48 -6.55 -14.04 9.97
C ALA A 48 -7.76 -14.85 9.45
N ARG A 49 -8.94 -14.64 10.04
CA ARG A 49 -10.20 -15.23 9.59
C ARG A 49 -10.66 -14.63 8.27
N ALA A 50 -10.55 -13.32 8.16
CA ALA A 50 -10.90 -12.54 6.97
C ALA A 50 -10.06 -11.26 6.91
N LEU A 51 -10.05 -10.62 5.74
CA LEU A 51 -9.25 -9.41 5.49
C LEU A 51 -10.06 -8.36 4.72
N ILE A 52 -9.98 -7.09 5.17
CA ILE A 52 -10.47 -5.93 4.43
C ILE A 52 -9.30 -4.97 4.21
N LEU A 53 -9.06 -4.57 2.95
CA LEU A 53 -7.96 -3.70 2.53
C LEU A 53 -8.49 -2.53 1.69
N ASN A 54 -7.65 -1.51 1.43
CA ASN A 54 -7.98 -0.45 0.46
C ASN A 54 -7.70 -0.94 -0.96
N ASP A 55 -8.58 -0.66 -1.93
CA ASP A 55 -8.45 -1.10 -3.31
C ASP A 55 -7.36 -0.35 -4.10
N ALA A 56 -6.80 0.72 -3.54
CA ALA A 56 -5.69 1.49 -4.10
C ALA A 56 -5.87 1.86 -5.57
N GLY A 57 -7.11 2.21 -5.97
CA GLY A 57 -7.46 2.56 -7.34
C GLY A 57 -7.51 1.37 -8.29
N VAL A 58 -7.50 0.11 -7.76
CA VAL A 58 -7.37 -1.14 -8.53
C VAL A 58 -6.06 -1.23 -9.31
N GLY A 59 -5.76 -0.24 -10.13
CA GLY A 59 -4.50 0.00 -10.83
C GLY A 59 -4.16 -1.01 -11.92
N LYS A 60 -2.92 -0.89 -12.42
CA LYS A 60 -2.38 -1.76 -13.48
C LYS A 60 -2.46 -3.22 -13.07
N ASP A 61 -2.98 -4.06 -13.98
CA ASP A 61 -3.13 -5.51 -13.82
C ASP A 61 -3.91 -5.90 -12.54
N ALA A 62 -4.81 -5.02 -12.06
CA ALA A 62 -5.57 -5.18 -10.83
C ALA A 62 -4.69 -5.43 -9.58
N ALA A 63 -3.46 -4.91 -9.57
CA ALA A 63 -2.49 -5.14 -8.49
C ALA A 63 -2.99 -4.62 -7.13
N GLY A 64 -3.81 -3.55 -7.13
CA GLY A 64 -4.40 -2.99 -5.91
C GLY A 64 -5.43 -3.88 -5.20
N ILE A 65 -5.91 -4.93 -5.86
CA ILE A 65 -6.88 -5.90 -5.31
C ILE A 65 -6.41 -7.37 -5.43
N GLY A 66 -5.14 -7.59 -5.71
CA GLY A 66 -4.57 -8.93 -5.92
C GLY A 66 -4.71 -9.88 -4.72
N ALA A 67 -4.93 -9.34 -3.50
CA ALA A 67 -5.22 -10.12 -2.30
C ALA A 67 -6.52 -10.91 -2.42
N LEU A 68 -7.53 -10.39 -3.13
CA LEU A 68 -8.84 -11.05 -3.24
C LEU A 68 -8.71 -12.42 -3.87
N ALA A 69 -8.09 -12.51 -5.06
CA ALA A 69 -7.88 -13.78 -5.74
C ALA A 69 -6.91 -14.70 -4.98
N TYR A 70 -5.84 -14.14 -4.37
CA TYR A 70 -4.90 -14.91 -3.56
C TYR A 70 -5.59 -15.60 -2.37
N LEU A 71 -6.40 -14.85 -1.61
CA LEU A 71 -7.11 -15.36 -0.44
C LEU A 71 -8.30 -16.27 -0.82
N ASP A 72 -8.94 -16.00 -1.96
CA ASP A 72 -10.00 -16.88 -2.49
C ASP A 72 -9.46 -18.29 -2.73
N GLY A 73 -8.30 -18.41 -3.36
CA GLY A 73 -7.61 -19.69 -3.55
C GLY A 73 -7.22 -20.42 -2.25
N LEU A 74 -7.21 -19.71 -1.11
CA LEU A 74 -6.96 -20.28 0.23
C LEU A 74 -8.24 -20.53 1.03
N GLY A 75 -9.41 -20.18 0.50
CA GLY A 75 -10.69 -20.25 1.20
C GLY A 75 -10.84 -19.26 2.35
N ILE A 76 -10.14 -18.11 2.27
CA ILE A 76 -10.18 -17.02 3.26
C ILE A 76 -11.00 -15.87 2.68
N ALA A 77 -11.98 -15.39 3.45
CA ALA A 77 -12.82 -14.27 3.04
C ALA A 77 -12.02 -12.97 2.92
N ALA A 78 -12.24 -12.22 1.84
CA ALA A 78 -11.57 -10.95 1.63
C ALA A 78 -12.44 -9.93 0.87
N ALA A 79 -12.31 -8.66 1.27
CA ALA A 79 -12.96 -7.53 0.63
C ALA A 79 -11.98 -6.37 0.45
N ALA A 80 -12.28 -5.48 -0.48
CA ALA A 80 -11.57 -4.23 -0.68
C ALA A 80 -12.53 -3.05 -0.53
N VAL A 81 -12.06 -1.97 0.13
CA VAL A 81 -12.76 -0.70 0.30
C VAL A 81 -12.30 0.25 -0.79
N SER A 82 -13.21 1.04 -1.35
CA SER A 82 -12.91 2.03 -2.37
C SER A 82 -11.97 3.13 -1.86
N HIS A 83 -10.89 3.39 -2.59
CA HIS A 83 -9.98 4.53 -2.36
C HIS A 83 -10.69 5.89 -2.48
N GLU A 84 -11.84 5.95 -3.16
CA GLU A 84 -12.65 7.16 -3.26
C GLU A 84 -13.55 7.39 -2.03
N SER A 85 -13.73 6.37 -1.18
CA SER A 85 -14.60 6.45 0.00
C SER A 85 -13.86 6.65 1.32
N CYS A 86 -12.56 6.36 1.36
CA CYS A 86 -11.73 6.51 2.55
C CYS A 86 -10.26 6.71 2.20
N ARG A 87 -9.50 7.28 3.14
CA ARG A 87 -8.06 7.51 3.00
C ARG A 87 -7.28 6.20 3.09
N ILE A 88 -6.43 5.91 2.10
CA ILE A 88 -5.46 4.82 2.19
C ILE A 88 -4.44 5.10 3.32
N GLY A 89 -4.07 4.07 4.08
CA GLY A 89 -3.15 4.20 5.20
C GLY A 89 -3.81 4.65 6.51
N ASP A 90 -5.13 4.91 6.53
CA ASP A 90 -5.90 5.38 7.67
C ASP A 90 -7.07 4.43 7.94
N THR A 91 -6.88 3.49 8.86
CA THR A 91 -7.86 2.43 9.14
C THR A 91 -9.09 2.97 9.86
N GLU A 92 -8.94 3.97 10.72
CA GLU A 92 -10.06 4.62 11.40
C GLU A 92 -11.02 5.25 10.38
N ASP A 93 -10.46 5.95 9.40
CA ASP A 93 -11.23 6.54 8.31
C ASP A 93 -11.92 5.47 7.45
N MET A 94 -11.22 4.35 7.17
CA MET A 94 -11.84 3.21 6.47
C MET A 94 -13.03 2.64 7.23
N ILE A 95 -12.92 2.47 8.54
CA ILE A 95 -14.00 1.96 9.40
C ILE A 95 -15.16 2.94 9.47
N ALA A 96 -14.87 4.24 9.59
CA ALA A 96 -15.89 5.27 9.78
C ALA A 96 -16.73 5.53 8.53
N ARG A 97 -16.12 5.60 7.33
CA ARG A 97 -16.83 6.00 6.12
C ARG A 97 -16.59 5.12 4.90
N GLY A 98 -15.64 4.18 4.98
CA GLY A 98 -15.27 3.33 3.85
C GLY A 98 -16.43 2.50 3.31
N ARG A 99 -16.47 2.32 1.98
CA ARG A 99 -17.46 1.51 1.26
C ARG A 99 -16.76 0.40 0.50
N ILE A 100 -17.27 -0.82 0.64
CA ILE A 100 -16.76 -1.98 -0.08
C ILE A 100 -16.87 -1.74 -1.59
N SER A 101 -15.79 -1.96 -2.32
CA SER A 101 -15.74 -1.86 -3.78
C SER A 101 -15.69 -3.22 -4.46
N ARG A 102 -15.01 -4.21 -3.84
CA ARG A 102 -14.82 -5.56 -4.38
C ARG A 102 -14.80 -6.59 -3.25
N VAL A 103 -15.21 -7.82 -3.58
CA VAL A 103 -15.22 -8.96 -2.66
C VAL A 103 -14.71 -10.20 -3.38
N ASN A 104 -14.19 -11.19 -2.63
CA ASN A 104 -14.01 -12.53 -3.17
C ASN A 104 -15.26 -13.41 -2.92
N ALA A 105 -15.30 -14.59 -3.53
CA ALA A 105 -16.47 -15.49 -3.43
C ALA A 105 -16.78 -15.91 -1.98
N ILE A 106 -15.76 -16.05 -1.14
CA ILE A 106 -15.94 -16.44 0.27
C ILE A 106 -16.60 -15.30 1.07
N ALA A 107 -16.22 -14.05 0.84
CA ALA A 107 -16.84 -12.90 1.49
C ALA A 107 -18.27 -12.66 0.98
N GLU A 108 -18.50 -12.83 -0.33
CA GLU A 108 -19.83 -12.75 -0.93
C GLU A 108 -20.80 -13.76 -0.30
N ALA A 109 -20.34 -15.00 -0.06
CA ALA A 109 -21.12 -16.03 0.61
C ALA A 109 -21.47 -15.69 2.08
N GLN A 110 -20.79 -14.72 2.71
CA GLN A 110 -21.13 -14.17 4.02
C GLN A 110 -22.08 -12.95 3.94
N GLY A 111 -22.59 -12.62 2.74
CA GLY A 111 -23.47 -11.48 2.53
C GLY A 111 -22.74 -10.14 2.34
N VAL A 112 -21.41 -10.15 2.20
CA VAL A 112 -20.66 -8.93 1.91
C VAL A 112 -20.78 -8.59 0.42
N ALA A 113 -21.16 -7.34 0.12
CA ALA A 113 -21.33 -6.87 -1.25
C ALA A 113 -20.76 -5.45 -1.42
N ALA A 114 -20.50 -5.06 -2.67
CA ALA A 114 -20.13 -3.69 -3.00
C ALA A 114 -21.19 -2.69 -2.51
N GLY A 115 -20.72 -1.55 -1.98
CA GLY A 115 -21.55 -0.50 -1.38
C GLY A 115 -21.78 -0.63 0.12
N LEU A 116 -21.57 -1.81 0.74
CA LEU A 116 -21.68 -1.96 2.20
C LEU A 116 -20.66 -1.07 2.93
N ALA A 117 -21.02 -0.62 4.13
CA ALA A 117 -20.07 0.05 5.01
C ALA A 117 -18.96 -0.93 5.45
N CYS A 118 -17.74 -0.42 5.58
CA CYS A 118 -16.57 -1.23 5.96
C CYS A 118 -16.79 -1.98 7.29
N LEU A 119 -17.31 -1.29 8.32
CA LEU A 119 -17.58 -1.89 9.62
C LEU A 119 -18.68 -2.98 9.54
N GLU A 120 -19.73 -2.72 8.79
CA GLU A 120 -20.81 -3.69 8.55
C GLU A 120 -20.27 -4.96 7.89
N ALA A 121 -19.46 -4.80 6.84
CA ALA A 121 -18.78 -5.91 6.20
C ALA A 121 -17.85 -6.67 7.16
N ALA A 122 -17.09 -5.97 8.01
CA ALA A 122 -16.22 -6.59 9.00
C ALA A 122 -17.04 -7.43 10.02
N VAL A 123 -18.20 -6.94 10.46
CA VAL A 123 -19.11 -7.69 11.35
C VAL A 123 -19.64 -8.96 10.67
N LEU A 124 -20.10 -8.87 9.42
CA LEU A 124 -20.54 -10.06 8.67
C LEU A 124 -19.43 -11.11 8.53
N LEU A 125 -18.19 -10.65 8.29
CA LEU A 125 -17.03 -11.51 8.14
C LEU A 125 -16.60 -12.21 9.44
N THR A 126 -17.07 -11.81 10.62
CA THR A 126 -16.83 -12.58 11.86
C THR A 126 -17.46 -13.96 11.80
N GLY A 127 -18.50 -14.15 10.99
CA GLY A 127 -19.16 -15.43 10.70
C GLY A 127 -18.43 -16.30 9.66
N ALA A 128 -17.42 -15.76 8.97
CA ALA A 128 -16.71 -16.52 7.94
C ALA A 128 -15.93 -17.71 8.51
N PRO A 129 -15.75 -18.80 7.76
CA PRO A 129 -14.95 -19.94 8.20
C PRO A 129 -13.51 -19.52 8.53
N HIS A 130 -13.02 -19.88 9.72
CA HIS A 130 -11.60 -19.70 10.03
C HIS A 130 -10.79 -20.85 9.44
N ARG A 131 -9.91 -20.53 8.48
CA ARG A 131 -9.04 -21.48 7.81
C ARG A 131 -7.59 -21.32 8.27
N ARG A 132 -7.04 -22.35 8.90
CA ARG A 132 -5.58 -22.43 9.15
C ARG A 132 -4.93 -23.10 7.95
N VAL A 133 -4.27 -22.29 7.12
CA VAL A 133 -3.62 -22.74 5.89
C VAL A 133 -2.13 -22.42 5.92
N LYS A 134 -1.32 -23.26 5.27
CA LYS A 134 0.05 -22.93 4.96
C LYS A 134 0.03 -22.02 3.73
N ALA A 135 0.07 -20.71 3.96
CA ALA A 135 0.04 -19.73 2.89
C ALA A 135 1.28 -19.87 1.98
N PRO A 136 1.10 -20.03 0.65
CA PRO A 136 2.23 -19.98 -0.28
C PRO A 136 2.96 -18.65 -0.16
N PRO A 137 4.30 -18.65 -0.04
CA PRO A 137 5.04 -17.42 0.20
C PRO A 137 4.91 -16.46 -0.99
N VAL A 138 4.67 -15.18 -0.66
CA VAL A 138 4.80 -14.04 -1.57
C VAL A 138 5.94 -13.21 -1.01
N GLY A 139 6.99 -12.99 -1.80
CA GLY A 139 8.16 -12.23 -1.36
C GLY A 139 7.97 -10.72 -1.58
N GLU A 140 8.69 -9.92 -0.80
CA GLU A 140 9.02 -8.54 -1.12
C GLU A 140 10.44 -8.47 -1.64
N GLY A 141 10.64 -7.76 -2.74
CA GLY A 141 11.92 -7.60 -3.39
C GLY A 141 12.69 -6.39 -2.85
N ARG A 142 14.04 -6.56 -2.82
CA ARG A 142 14.99 -5.47 -2.72
C ARG A 142 16.09 -5.71 -3.75
N SER A 143 16.35 -4.75 -4.59
CA SER A 143 17.41 -4.81 -5.60
C SER A 143 17.98 -3.41 -5.89
N GLU A 144 19.13 -3.34 -6.53
CA GLU A 144 19.73 -2.10 -6.96
C GLU A 144 19.83 -2.07 -8.49
N ILE A 145 19.76 -0.88 -9.08
CA ILE A 145 20.06 -0.66 -10.48
C ILE A 145 21.57 -0.45 -10.59
N GLY A 146 22.27 -1.40 -11.21
CA GLY A 146 23.70 -1.30 -11.47
C GLY A 146 24.03 -0.17 -12.43
N ASP A 147 25.22 0.44 -12.27
CA ASP A 147 25.79 1.48 -13.14
C ASP A 147 24.86 2.68 -13.42
N ALA A 148 23.97 3.00 -12.46
CA ALA A 148 23.06 4.13 -12.60
C ALA A 148 23.77 5.49 -12.57
N GLY A 149 24.95 5.57 -11.94
CA GLY A 149 25.72 6.80 -11.80
C GLY A 149 26.24 7.03 -10.37
N ARG A 150 26.39 8.29 -9.95
CA ARG A 150 26.94 8.65 -8.63
C ARG A 150 26.02 8.29 -7.46
N ARG A 151 24.67 8.32 -7.67
CA ARG A 151 23.69 7.95 -6.65
C ARG A 151 23.13 6.57 -6.95
N ARG A 152 23.10 5.73 -5.93
CA ARG A 152 22.47 4.42 -6.02
C ARG A 152 20.97 4.57 -6.23
N ILE A 153 20.39 3.74 -7.09
CA ILE A 153 18.94 3.57 -7.21
C ILE A 153 18.58 2.22 -6.59
N VAL A 154 17.80 2.27 -5.51
CA VAL A 154 17.37 1.08 -4.77
C VAL A 154 15.89 0.87 -5.02
N LEU A 155 15.53 -0.31 -5.48
CA LEU A 155 14.14 -0.76 -5.69
C LEU A 155 13.72 -1.58 -4.47
N ILE A 156 12.67 -1.17 -3.77
CA ILE A 156 12.21 -1.78 -2.52
C ILE A 156 10.69 -1.89 -2.57
N ASP A 157 10.13 -3.11 -2.60
CA ASP A 157 8.69 -3.29 -2.77
C ASP A 157 7.87 -2.65 -1.64
N SER A 158 8.41 -2.64 -0.42
CA SER A 158 7.75 -2.00 0.73
C SER A 158 8.61 -0.89 1.35
N ALA A 159 8.04 0.29 1.56
CA ALA A 159 8.69 1.38 2.28
C ALA A 159 9.07 0.99 3.73
N ALA A 160 8.45 -0.05 4.29
CA ALA A 160 8.82 -0.61 5.59
C ALA A 160 10.23 -1.25 5.62
N MET A 161 10.77 -1.60 4.45
CA MET A 161 12.12 -2.20 4.30
C MET A 161 13.22 -1.14 4.09
N VAL A 162 12.87 0.15 3.97
CA VAL A 162 13.86 1.23 3.85
C VAL A 162 14.71 1.28 5.11
N ALA A 163 16.02 1.29 4.93
CA ALA A 163 17.01 1.21 5.99
C ALA A 163 17.89 2.48 6.06
N PRO A 164 18.59 2.73 7.17
CA PRO A 164 19.53 3.87 7.27
C PRO A 164 20.59 3.89 6.16
N ALA A 165 21.00 2.72 5.66
CA ALA A 165 21.94 2.61 4.55
C ALA A 165 21.44 3.18 3.22
N ASP A 166 20.14 3.48 3.10
CA ASP A 166 19.53 4.08 1.91
C ASP A 166 19.61 5.62 1.91
N ALA A 167 20.16 6.21 2.98
CA ALA A 167 20.34 7.65 3.09
C ALA A 167 21.13 8.20 1.89
N GLY A 168 20.68 9.35 1.37
CA GLY A 168 21.28 10.02 0.22
C GLY A 168 21.12 9.31 -1.13
N GLY A 169 20.56 8.09 -1.15
CA GLY A 169 20.26 7.36 -2.37
C GLY A 169 18.90 7.73 -2.99
N ILE A 170 18.59 7.17 -4.12
CA ILE A 170 17.28 7.23 -4.77
C ILE A 170 16.51 5.96 -4.39
N VAL A 171 15.39 6.11 -3.68
CA VAL A 171 14.57 5.00 -3.18
C VAL A 171 13.29 4.93 -4.01
N VAL A 172 13.12 3.86 -4.76
CA VAL A 172 11.89 3.56 -5.50
C VAL A 172 11.11 2.50 -4.76
N THR A 173 9.87 2.78 -4.40
CA THR A 173 9.03 1.82 -3.68
C THR A 173 7.85 1.33 -4.50
N GLY A 174 7.34 0.14 -4.14
CA GLY A 174 6.02 -0.35 -4.55
C GLY A 174 4.89 0.15 -3.64
N SER A 175 5.21 0.82 -2.53
CA SER A 175 4.22 1.31 -1.56
C SER A 175 3.39 2.47 -2.08
N HIS A 176 2.19 2.64 -1.51
CA HIS A 176 1.36 3.83 -1.73
C HIS A 176 2.00 5.11 -1.18
N GLY A 177 1.70 6.24 -1.80
CA GLY A 177 2.13 7.57 -1.37
C GLY A 177 1.33 8.17 -0.20
N GLY A 178 0.36 7.43 0.34
CA GLY A 178 -0.41 7.84 1.52
C GLY A 178 0.37 7.69 2.82
N LEU A 179 0.08 8.54 3.80
CA LEU A 179 0.65 8.46 5.14
C LEU A 179 0.01 7.31 5.93
N VAL A 180 0.82 6.57 6.69
CA VAL A 180 0.34 5.51 7.59
C VAL A 180 -0.10 6.16 8.90
N GLY A 181 -1.37 5.97 9.29
CA GLY A 181 -1.98 6.61 10.46
C GLY A 181 -1.99 8.14 10.38
N GLY A 182 -1.88 8.72 9.18
CA GLY A 182 -1.78 10.17 8.99
C GLY A 182 -0.48 10.80 9.50
N ASP A 183 0.51 10.02 9.97
CA ASP A 183 1.73 10.50 10.61
C ASP A 183 2.82 10.86 9.58
N PRO A 184 3.22 12.16 9.47
CA PRO A 184 4.30 12.59 8.58
C PRO A 184 5.67 11.95 8.88
N ALA A 185 5.93 11.54 10.13
CA ALA A 185 7.17 10.85 10.50
C ALA A 185 7.29 9.48 9.82
N MET A 186 6.14 8.87 9.48
CA MET A 186 6.07 7.58 8.79
C MET A 186 6.23 7.69 7.27
N ALA A 187 6.49 8.90 6.72
CA ALA A 187 6.61 9.08 5.26
C ALA A 187 7.77 8.29 4.65
N LEU A 188 8.94 8.31 5.29
CA LEU A 188 10.11 7.52 4.91
C LEU A 188 11.06 7.43 6.12
N ARG A 189 11.67 6.25 6.33
CA ARG A 189 12.50 5.97 7.51
C ARG A 189 13.86 6.66 7.52
N THR A 190 14.33 7.15 6.36
CA THR A 190 15.62 7.83 6.22
C THR A 190 15.51 8.98 5.24
N ASP A 191 16.47 9.92 5.30
CA ASP A 191 16.55 11.03 4.33
C ASP A 191 17.27 10.56 3.08
N ALA A 192 16.50 10.09 2.11
CA ALA A 192 16.97 9.80 0.77
C ALA A 192 17.21 11.09 -0.02
N PHE A 193 17.99 11.03 -1.10
CA PHE A 193 18.03 12.10 -2.09
C PHE A 193 16.67 12.24 -2.79
N ALA A 194 16.07 11.10 -3.18
CA ALA A 194 14.74 11.09 -3.77
C ALA A 194 13.96 9.83 -3.36
N ALA A 195 12.62 9.94 -3.35
CA ALA A 195 11.71 8.83 -3.05
C ALA A 195 10.54 8.77 -4.02
N VAL A 196 10.17 7.54 -4.41
CA VAL A 196 9.08 7.26 -5.35
C VAL A 196 8.06 6.32 -4.72
N PHE A 197 6.76 6.61 -4.94
CA PHE A 197 5.63 5.83 -4.46
C PHE A 197 4.60 5.63 -5.56
N ASN A 198 3.67 4.70 -5.37
CA ASN A 198 2.46 4.58 -6.20
C ASN A 198 1.38 5.52 -5.66
N ASP A 199 0.65 6.22 -6.53
CA ASP A 199 -0.39 7.18 -6.11
C ASP A 199 -1.67 6.52 -5.59
N ALA A 200 -1.77 5.19 -5.69
CA ALA A 200 -2.92 4.41 -5.23
C ALA A 200 -4.28 4.95 -5.75
N GLY A 201 -4.30 5.51 -6.97
CA GLY A 201 -5.47 6.14 -7.56
C GLY A 201 -5.74 7.55 -7.03
N ILE A 202 -4.79 8.15 -6.30
CA ILE A 202 -4.89 9.44 -5.58
C ILE A 202 -5.91 9.37 -4.44
N GLY A 203 -7.14 8.94 -4.72
CA GLY A 203 -8.21 8.73 -3.75
C GLY A 203 -8.78 9.99 -3.12
N VAL A 204 -9.72 9.78 -2.19
CA VAL A 204 -10.39 10.87 -1.49
C VAL A 204 -9.38 11.75 -0.75
N GLU A 205 -9.58 13.08 -0.80
CA GLU A 205 -8.73 14.07 -0.12
C GLU A 205 -7.24 13.96 -0.51
N GLU A 206 -6.96 13.45 -1.70
CA GLU A 206 -5.61 13.21 -2.21
C GLU A 206 -4.74 12.34 -1.28
N ALA A 207 -5.37 11.44 -0.51
CA ALA A 207 -4.69 10.65 0.51
C ALA A 207 -3.55 9.79 -0.05
N GLY A 208 -3.66 9.32 -1.30
CA GLY A 208 -2.64 8.51 -1.96
C GLY A 208 -1.31 9.22 -2.25
N ILE A 209 -1.24 10.55 -2.05
CA ILE A 209 -0.03 11.35 -2.29
C ILE A 209 0.46 12.11 -1.04
N GLY A 210 -0.10 11.84 0.13
CA GLY A 210 0.19 12.58 1.38
C GLY A 210 1.67 12.61 1.80
N ARG A 211 2.47 11.60 1.41
CA ARG A 211 3.92 11.56 1.68
C ARG A 211 4.68 12.69 0.98
N LEU A 212 4.20 13.18 -0.17
CA LEU A 212 4.90 14.22 -0.93
C LEU A 212 5.11 15.49 -0.10
N GLY A 213 4.05 15.96 0.58
CA GLY A 213 4.15 17.13 1.45
C GLY A 213 5.01 16.90 2.70
N ALA A 214 4.99 15.69 3.25
CA ALA A 214 5.82 15.34 4.40
C ALA A 214 7.32 15.32 4.03
N LEU A 215 7.66 14.78 2.86
CA LEU A 215 9.02 14.70 2.34
C LEU A 215 9.52 16.07 1.85
N GLU A 216 8.64 16.92 1.32
CA GLU A 216 8.98 18.31 0.98
C GLU A 216 9.56 19.06 2.19
N ARG A 217 8.91 18.94 3.37
CA ARG A 217 9.39 19.57 4.62
C ARG A 217 10.74 19.06 5.07
N ARG A 218 11.17 17.87 4.60
CA ARG A 218 12.48 17.27 4.88
C ARG A 218 13.51 17.55 3.77
N GLY A 219 13.14 18.30 2.73
CA GLY A 219 14.00 18.60 1.58
C GLY A 219 14.27 17.38 0.68
N VAL A 220 13.50 16.29 0.83
CA VAL A 220 13.62 15.08 0.01
C VAL A 220 12.81 15.27 -1.27
N ALA A 221 13.44 15.10 -2.44
CA ALA A 221 12.73 15.10 -3.71
C ALA A 221 11.78 13.89 -3.75
N ALA A 222 10.50 14.10 -4.06
CA ALA A 222 9.57 12.99 -4.11
C ALA A 222 8.52 13.16 -5.20
N PHE A 223 8.15 12.03 -5.80
CA PHE A 223 7.02 11.98 -6.72
C PHE A 223 6.25 10.66 -6.57
N THR A 224 5.03 10.64 -7.09
CA THR A 224 4.25 9.42 -7.25
C THR A 224 4.14 9.05 -8.71
N VAL A 225 4.06 7.73 -8.97
CA VAL A 225 3.68 7.18 -10.27
C VAL A 225 2.20 6.79 -10.24
N SER A 226 1.53 6.94 -11.38
CA SER A 226 0.12 6.59 -11.51
C SER A 226 -0.11 5.08 -11.28
N ALA A 227 -1.11 4.75 -10.47
CA ALA A 227 -1.58 3.38 -10.27
C ALA A 227 -1.95 2.69 -11.59
N ALA A 228 -2.44 3.44 -12.58
CA ALA A 228 -2.74 2.91 -13.91
C ALA A 228 -1.49 2.53 -14.72
N SER A 229 -0.33 3.12 -14.42
CA SER A 229 0.93 2.88 -15.14
C SER A 229 1.82 1.83 -14.49
N ALA A 230 1.77 1.70 -13.16
CA ALA A 230 2.65 0.83 -12.39
C ALA A 230 1.88 -0.04 -11.39
N ARG A 231 2.26 -1.31 -11.24
CA ARG A 231 1.68 -2.22 -10.25
C ARG A 231 2.09 -1.81 -8.85
N ILE A 232 1.12 -1.47 -8.02
CA ILE A 232 1.35 -1.24 -6.59
C ILE A 232 1.88 -2.52 -5.93
N GLY A 233 2.82 -2.38 -5.00
CA GLY A 233 3.52 -3.51 -4.38
C GLY A 233 4.77 -3.97 -5.13
N GLU A 234 5.09 -3.39 -6.31
CA GLU A 234 6.23 -3.76 -7.13
C GLU A 234 7.10 -2.52 -7.47
N ALA A 235 8.22 -2.34 -6.78
CA ALA A 235 9.14 -1.23 -7.02
C ALA A 235 9.73 -1.24 -8.44
N ARG A 236 9.97 -2.43 -8.99
CA ARG A 236 10.44 -2.57 -10.37
C ARG A 236 9.42 -2.03 -11.38
N SER A 237 8.13 -2.31 -11.19
CA SER A 237 7.08 -1.73 -12.05
C SER A 237 7.01 -0.21 -11.89
N SER A 238 7.14 0.31 -10.65
CA SER A 238 7.23 1.77 -10.41
C SER A 238 8.40 2.41 -11.17
N PHE A 239 9.54 1.73 -11.24
CA PHE A 239 10.73 2.21 -11.95
C PHE A 239 10.61 2.10 -13.47
N GLU A 240 10.24 0.91 -14.00
CA GLU A 240 10.29 0.62 -15.44
C GLU A 240 9.08 1.17 -16.19
N ASP A 241 7.88 1.03 -15.61
CA ASP A 241 6.60 1.33 -16.26
C ASP A 241 6.01 2.68 -15.80
N GLY A 242 6.43 3.18 -14.63
CA GLY A 242 5.80 4.30 -13.95
C GLY A 242 5.79 5.59 -14.75
N ILE A 243 4.60 6.18 -14.87
CA ILE A 243 4.40 7.55 -15.34
C ILE A 243 4.13 8.43 -14.12
N ILE A 244 4.88 9.49 -13.97
CA ILE A 244 4.77 10.43 -12.83
C ILE A 244 3.36 11.04 -12.83
N SER A 245 2.66 10.94 -11.71
CA SER A 245 1.33 11.53 -11.53
C SER A 245 1.37 12.83 -10.74
N ARG A 246 2.20 12.92 -9.70
CA ARG A 246 2.38 14.11 -8.86
C ARG A 246 3.84 14.24 -8.43
N VAL A 247 4.29 15.47 -8.24
CA VAL A 247 5.65 15.80 -7.77
C VAL A 247 5.55 16.77 -6.59
N ASN A 248 6.50 16.72 -5.65
CA ASN A 248 6.67 17.80 -4.69
C ASN A 248 7.55 18.92 -5.27
N ALA A 249 7.61 20.09 -4.61
CA ALA A 249 8.36 21.24 -5.13
C ALA A 249 9.86 20.96 -5.24
N THR A 250 10.43 20.13 -4.35
CA THR A 250 11.84 19.74 -4.44
C THR A 250 12.11 18.91 -5.70
N ALA A 251 11.26 17.94 -6.04
CA ALA A 251 11.38 17.17 -7.27
C ALA A 251 11.17 18.04 -8.53
N ALA A 252 10.21 18.96 -8.47
CA ALA A 252 9.96 19.91 -9.58
C ALA A 252 11.17 20.80 -9.87
N ARG A 253 11.86 21.31 -8.83
CA ARG A 253 13.13 22.08 -8.99
C ARG A 253 14.24 21.26 -9.64
N LEU A 254 14.22 19.94 -9.50
CA LEU A 254 15.14 18.99 -10.16
C LEU A 254 14.65 18.53 -11.54
N GLY A 255 13.63 19.18 -12.10
CA GLY A 255 13.14 18.94 -13.45
C GLY A 255 12.12 17.82 -13.60
N ALA A 256 11.61 17.22 -12.51
CA ALA A 256 10.54 16.23 -12.60
C ALA A 256 9.19 16.91 -12.81
N ALA A 257 8.34 16.32 -13.64
CA ALA A 257 6.99 16.80 -13.90
C ALA A 257 6.02 15.62 -14.14
N ALA A 258 4.74 15.85 -13.88
CA ALA A 258 3.68 14.89 -14.22
C ALA A 258 3.70 14.57 -15.72
N GLY A 259 3.44 13.30 -16.07
CA GLY A 259 3.48 12.77 -17.42
C GLY A 259 4.85 12.25 -17.86
N MET A 260 5.94 12.56 -17.16
CA MET A 260 7.27 12.03 -17.47
C MET A 260 7.40 10.54 -17.05
N ARG A 261 8.28 9.81 -17.71
CA ARG A 261 8.66 8.45 -17.30
C ARG A 261 9.55 8.49 -16.07
N ALA A 262 9.17 7.78 -15.01
CA ALA A 262 9.92 7.72 -13.77
C ALA A 262 11.38 7.29 -14.00
N ARG A 263 11.58 6.24 -14.80
CA ARG A 263 12.91 5.69 -15.13
C ARG A 263 13.86 6.75 -15.71
N GLU A 264 13.40 7.57 -16.64
CA GLU A 264 14.22 8.60 -17.30
C GLU A 264 14.68 9.67 -16.31
N VAL A 265 13.74 10.15 -15.48
CA VAL A 265 14.02 11.14 -14.43
C VAL A 265 15.02 10.59 -13.40
N LEU A 266 14.80 9.36 -12.93
CA LEU A 266 15.64 8.75 -11.89
C LEU A 266 17.05 8.45 -12.39
N LEU A 267 17.21 7.98 -13.64
CA LEU A 267 18.50 7.76 -14.24
C LEU A 267 19.26 9.08 -14.49
N HIS A 268 18.54 10.14 -14.83
CA HIS A 268 19.12 11.47 -14.94
C HIS A 268 19.64 11.96 -13.57
N TRP A 269 18.83 11.85 -12.51
CA TRP A 269 19.22 12.23 -11.16
C TRP A 269 20.36 11.40 -10.57
N ALA A 270 20.48 10.14 -10.97
CA ALA A 270 21.55 9.27 -10.52
C ALA A 270 22.92 9.70 -11.06
N LYS A 271 22.98 10.31 -12.25
CA LYS A 271 24.23 10.75 -12.89
C LYS A 271 24.81 12.01 -12.27
N GLY A 272 23.99 12.84 -11.66
CA GLY A 272 24.53 14.04 -11.07
C GLY A 272 24.11 15.00 -10.41
#